data_cf7aa5ccbe645822060024ae856a197b
#
_entry.id   cf7aa5ccbe645822060024ae856a197b
#
_cell.length_a   1.000
_cell.length_b   1.000
_cell.length_c   1.000
_cell.angle_alpha   90.00
_cell.angle_beta   90.00
_cell.angle_gamma   90.00
#
_symmetry.space_group_name_H-M   'P 1'
#
loop_
_entity.id
_entity.type
_entity.pdbx_description
1 polymer ?
#
loop_
_entity_poly.entity_id
_entity_poly.type
_entity_poly.pdbx_seq_one_letter_code
_entity_poly.pdbx_strand_id
1 'polypeptide(L)'
;MTSDAELIKILSDASSGLLYQTELDYPFEVLILENTDKTAINKENILKLLKGLPVDYIEDYDFDFLFSTPTLEQYWHSENDKKRVVRYRNLVSLIKKNLKDIKVFRKGKIYIDVYITGRAPSGNIAVVSTKQMQT
;
A
#
# COMPACT_ATOMS: atom_id res chain seq x y z
N MET A 1 7.75 14.29 15.69
CA MET A 1 7.18 14.07 14.34
C MET A 1 8.06 13.07 13.58
N THR A 2 7.46 12.08 12.94
CA THR A 2 8.20 11.08 12.17
C THR A 2 8.71 11.69 10.87
N SER A 3 10.02 11.59 10.62
CA SER A 3 10.60 12.04 9.35
C SER A 3 10.27 11.06 8.22
N ASP A 4 10.45 11.50 6.98
CA ASP A 4 10.24 10.63 5.82
C ASP A 4 11.16 9.41 5.85
N ALA A 5 12.43 9.59 6.23
CA ALA A 5 13.38 8.49 6.35
C ALA A 5 12.96 7.47 7.41
N GLU A 6 12.47 7.94 8.55
CA GLU A 6 11.96 7.07 9.60
C GLU A 6 10.69 6.34 9.14
N LEU A 7 9.81 7.04 8.45
CA LEU A 7 8.58 6.45 7.92
C LEU A 7 8.87 5.35 6.90
N ILE A 8 9.79 5.57 5.97
CA ILE A 8 10.23 4.55 5.03
C ILE A 8 10.74 3.32 5.78
N LYS A 9 11.55 3.53 6.79
CA LYS A 9 12.10 2.43 7.60
C LYS A 9 10.99 1.66 8.32
N ILE A 10 10.06 2.37 8.97
CA ILE A 10 8.96 1.74 9.71
C ILE A 10 8.12 0.87 8.78
N LEU A 11 7.71 1.41 7.64
CA LEU A 11 6.85 0.70 6.69
C LEU A 11 7.61 -0.40 5.96
N SER A 12 8.88 -0.18 5.61
CA SER A 12 9.71 -1.19 4.96
C SER A 12 9.96 -2.38 5.89
N ASP A 13 10.28 -2.13 7.15
CA ASP A 13 10.49 -3.19 8.14
C ASP A 13 9.19 -3.97 8.39
N ALA A 14 8.07 -3.27 8.48
CA ALA A 14 6.76 -3.91 8.72
C ALA A 14 6.33 -4.78 7.55
N SER A 15 6.69 -4.43 6.32
CA SER A 15 6.32 -5.16 5.11
C SER A 15 7.40 -6.14 4.61
N SER A 16 8.60 -6.10 5.19
CA SER A 16 9.72 -6.94 4.76
C SER A 16 9.37 -8.43 4.86
N GLY A 17 9.52 -9.12 3.74
CA GLY A 17 9.20 -10.54 3.66
C GLY A 17 7.72 -10.87 3.55
N LEU A 18 6.84 -9.88 3.64
CA LEU A 18 5.41 -10.10 3.38
C LEU A 18 5.17 -10.13 1.87
N LEU A 19 4.35 -11.08 1.45
CA LEU A 19 3.93 -11.20 0.05
C LEU A 19 2.42 -11.03 -0.02
N TYR A 20 1.96 -10.19 -0.94
CA TYR A 20 0.53 -10.07 -1.19
C TYR A 20 0.09 -11.23 -2.08
N GLN A 21 -0.70 -12.12 -1.51
CA GLN A 21 -1.07 -13.38 -2.13
C GLN A 21 -2.27 -13.23 -3.05
N THR A 22 -2.03 -13.42 -4.33
CA THR A 22 -3.04 -13.58 -5.38
C THR A 22 -2.69 -14.88 -6.13
N GLU A 23 -2.86 -14.96 -7.43
CA GLU A 23 -2.38 -16.12 -8.19
C GLU A 23 -0.86 -16.20 -8.19
N LEU A 24 -0.19 -15.04 -8.14
CA LEU A 24 1.24 -14.92 -7.90
C LEU A 24 1.46 -14.08 -6.66
N ASP A 25 2.51 -14.38 -5.93
CA ASP A 25 2.85 -13.66 -4.71
C ASP A 25 3.84 -12.54 -5.04
N TYR A 26 3.54 -11.31 -4.60
CA TYR A 26 4.38 -10.15 -4.85
C TYR A 26 4.76 -9.44 -3.56
N PRO A 27 6.02 -8.96 -3.44
CA PRO A 27 6.46 -8.21 -2.28
C PRO A 27 5.89 -6.80 -2.28
N PHE A 28 6.05 -6.11 -1.15
CA PHE A 28 5.72 -4.70 -1.01
C PHE A 28 6.96 -3.84 -1.18
N GLU A 29 6.79 -2.66 -1.75
CA GLU A 29 7.81 -1.64 -1.85
C GLU A 29 7.29 -0.35 -1.24
N VAL A 30 8.18 0.42 -0.62
CA VAL A 30 7.83 1.68 0.04
C VAL A 30 8.62 2.81 -0.57
N LEU A 31 7.94 3.90 -0.93
CA LEU A 31 8.60 5.11 -1.41
C LEU A 31 7.86 6.36 -0.94
N ILE A 32 8.55 7.49 -0.97
CA ILE A 32 7.98 8.79 -0.65
C ILE A 32 8.07 9.67 -1.89
N LEU A 33 6.94 10.27 -2.26
CA LEU A 33 6.85 11.22 -3.35
C LEU A 33 6.78 12.64 -2.78
N GLU A 34 7.64 13.52 -3.27
CA GLU A 34 7.59 14.92 -2.86
C GLU A 34 6.29 15.56 -3.34
N ASN A 35 5.64 16.30 -2.46
CA ASN A 35 4.38 16.98 -2.73
C ASN A 35 4.52 18.46 -2.39
N THR A 36 5.39 19.15 -3.14
CA THR A 36 5.69 20.56 -2.91
C THR A 36 4.47 21.48 -3.05
N ASP A 37 3.55 21.10 -3.92
CA ASP A 37 2.33 21.88 -4.17
C ASP A 37 1.20 21.55 -3.18
N LYS A 38 1.44 20.61 -2.27
CA LYS A 38 0.45 20.14 -1.28
C LYS A 38 -0.89 19.76 -1.92
N THR A 39 -0.82 19.10 -3.06
CA THR A 39 -2.01 18.68 -3.80
C THR A 39 -2.76 17.57 -3.06
N ALA A 40 -4.07 17.49 -3.33
CA ALA A 40 -4.89 16.41 -2.77
C ALA A 40 -4.48 15.05 -3.35
N ILE A 41 -4.68 14.00 -2.57
CA ILE A 41 -4.46 12.63 -3.04
C ILE A 41 -5.68 12.20 -3.86
N ASN A 42 -5.50 12.14 -5.17
CA ASN A 42 -6.52 11.65 -6.11
C ASN A 42 -5.82 11.01 -7.33
N LYS A 43 -6.61 10.38 -8.19
CA LYS A 43 -6.09 9.68 -9.36
C LYS A 43 -5.17 10.54 -10.22
N GLU A 44 -5.61 11.77 -10.53
CA GLU A 44 -4.87 12.67 -11.41
C GLU A 44 -3.54 13.08 -10.81
N ASN A 45 -3.52 13.48 -9.55
CA ASN A 45 -2.32 13.93 -8.87
C ASN A 45 -1.32 12.78 -8.65
N ILE A 46 -1.82 11.60 -8.28
CA ILE A 46 -0.96 10.41 -8.13
C ILE A 46 -0.33 10.02 -9.46
N LEU A 47 -1.09 10.07 -10.55
CA LEU A 47 -0.55 9.78 -11.88
C LEU A 47 0.56 10.73 -12.28
N LYS A 48 0.41 12.02 -12.00
CA LYS A 48 1.45 13.01 -12.26
C LYS A 48 2.72 12.71 -11.48
N LEU A 49 2.58 12.33 -10.21
CA LEU A 49 3.70 12.02 -9.33
C LEU A 49 4.39 10.71 -9.71
N LEU A 50 3.64 9.73 -10.21
CA LEU A 50 4.17 8.43 -10.64
C LEU A 50 4.62 8.43 -12.11
N LYS A 51 4.52 9.56 -12.79
CA LYS A 51 4.97 9.81 -14.17
C LYS A 51 4.36 8.92 -15.27
N GLY A 52 3.27 9.42 -15.83
CA GLY A 52 2.94 9.10 -17.20
C GLY A 52 2.13 7.85 -17.48
N LEU A 53 1.26 7.44 -16.59
CA LEU A 53 0.40 6.30 -16.83
C LEU A 53 -0.98 6.77 -17.29
N PRO A 54 -1.59 6.12 -18.30
CA PRO A 54 -2.91 6.54 -18.78
C PRO A 54 -3.97 6.47 -17.68
N VAL A 55 -4.76 7.53 -17.53
CA VAL A 55 -5.81 7.65 -16.50
C VAL A 55 -6.86 6.55 -16.66
N ASP A 56 -7.08 6.09 -17.88
CA ASP A 56 -8.13 5.12 -18.22
C ASP A 56 -7.99 3.74 -17.56
N TYR A 57 -6.81 3.44 -17.01
CA TYR A 57 -6.53 2.14 -16.42
C TYR A 57 -6.38 2.18 -14.91
N ILE A 58 -6.68 3.32 -14.29
CA ILE A 58 -6.64 3.47 -12.83
C ILE A 58 -8.04 3.46 -12.25
N GLU A 59 -8.22 2.70 -11.17
CA GLU A 59 -9.45 2.70 -10.40
C GLU A 59 -9.17 2.95 -8.93
N ASP A 60 -10.13 3.56 -8.25
CA ASP A 60 -10.12 3.66 -6.79
C ASP A 60 -10.41 2.28 -6.20
N TYR A 61 -9.79 1.96 -5.07
CA TYR A 61 -9.99 0.71 -4.38
C TYR A 61 -10.12 0.94 -2.89
N ASP A 62 -10.83 0.08 -2.18
CA ASP A 62 -11.03 0.23 -0.75
C ASP A 62 -9.86 -0.38 0.04
N PHE A 63 -9.29 0.43 0.93
CA PHE A 63 -8.16 0.00 1.76
C PHE A 63 -8.54 -1.19 2.67
N ASP A 64 -9.67 -1.12 3.33
CA ASP A 64 -10.09 -2.18 4.24
C ASP A 64 -10.40 -3.47 3.48
N PHE A 65 -10.98 -3.35 2.30
CA PHE A 65 -11.22 -4.52 1.45
C PHE A 65 -9.92 -5.16 0.97
N LEU A 66 -8.93 -4.35 0.61
CA LEU A 66 -7.61 -4.83 0.17
C LEU A 66 -6.95 -5.72 1.22
N PHE A 67 -7.07 -5.35 2.48
CA PHE A 67 -6.44 -6.07 3.59
C PHE A 67 -7.39 -6.99 4.36
N SER A 68 -8.62 -7.17 3.91
CA SER A 68 -9.60 -7.99 4.61
C SER A 68 -9.16 -9.44 4.77
N THR A 69 -8.73 -10.07 3.69
CA THR A 69 -8.27 -11.47 3.71
C THR A 69 -6.92 -11.64 4.41
N PRO A 70 -5.88 -10.83 4.11
CA PRO A 70 -4.57 -10.99 4.78
C PRO A 70 -4.61 -10.79 6.28
N THR A 71 -5.56 -10.01 6.82
CA THR A 71 -5.66 -9.73 8.25
C THR A 71 -6.61 -10.65 8.99
N LEU A 72 -7.24 -11.60 8.28
CA LEU A 72 -8.23 -12.51 8.86
C LEU A 72 -7.58 -13.86 9.17
N GLU A 73 -7.58 -14.24 10.46
CA GLU A 73 -7.09 -15.56 10.87
C GLU A 73 -8.16 -16.62 10.56
N GLN A 74 -7.75 -17.67 9.87
CA GLN A 74 -8.62 -18.79 9.51
C GLN A 74 -8.33 -20.01 10.38
N TYR A 75 -9.35 -20.81 10.64
CA TYR A 75 -9.19 -21.99 11.50
C TYR A 75 -8.22 -23.04 10.92
N TRP A 76 -8.03 -23.04 9.61
CA TRP A 76 -7.13 -23.97 8.90
C TRP A 76 -5.69 -23.44 8.78
N HIS A 77 -5.40 -22.24 9.31
CA HIS A 77 -4.05 -21.66 9.22
C HIS A 77 -3.05 -22.43 10.06
N SER A 78 -1.84 -22.62 9.48
CA SER A 78 -0.67 -23.11 10.20
C SER A 78 -0.15 -22.02 11.16
N GLU A 79 0.84 -22.37 12.01
CA GLU A 79 1.48 -21.37 12.86
C GLU A 79 2.16 -20.26 12.05
N ASN A 80 2.77 -20.61 10.90
CA ASN A 80 3.36 -19.61 10.02
C ASN A 80 2.30 -18.69 9.41
N ASP A 81 1.16 -19.24 9.02
CA ASP A 81 0.03 -18.43 8.51
C ASP A 81 -0.49 -17.45 9.56
N LYS A 82 -0.62 -17.89 10.81
CA LYS A 82 -1.04 -17.03 11.93
C LYS A 82 -0.05 -15.90 12.18
N LYS A 83 1.25 -16.17 12.09
CA LYS A 83 2.30 -15.15 12.22
C LYS A 83 2.21 -14.13 11.10
N ARG A 84 1.92 -14.57 9.88
CA ARG A 84 1.72 -13.69 8.74
C ARG A 84 0.53 -12.76 8.95
N VAL A 85 -0.59 -13.29 9.44
CA VAL A 85 -1.78 -12.48 9.77
C VAL A 85 -1.44 -11.38 10.78
N VAL A 86 -0.69 -11.71 11.83
CA VAL A 86 -0.26 -10.74 12.84
C VAL A 86 0.59 -9.64 12.19
N ARG A 87 1.52 -10.02 11.30
CA ARG A 87 2.37 -9.05 10.60
C ARG A 87 1.55 -8.14 9.68
N TYR A 88 0.54 -8.66 8.98
CA TYR A 88 -0.36 -7.85 8.16
C TYR A 88 -1.17 -6.87 9.01
N ARG A 89 -1.67 -7.32 10.15
CA ARG A 89 -2.40 -6.45 11.09
C ARG A 89 -1.49 -5.32 11.58
N ASN A 90 -0.24 -5.63 11.86
CA ASN A 90 0.75 -4.64 12.26
C ASN A 90 1.02 -3.62 11.15
N LEU A 91 1.18 -4.08 9.91
CA LEU A 91 1.37 -3.20 8.76
C LEU A 91 0.19 -2.24 8.59
N VAL A 92 -1.04 -2.77 8.62
CA VAL A 92 -2.26 -1.97 8.51
C VAL A 92 -2.32 -0.92 9.63
N SER A 93 -2.03 -1.33 10.85
CA SER A 93 -2.02 -0.44 12.01
C SER A 93 -1.01 0.70 11.86
N LEU A 94 0.20 0.38 11.39
CA LEU A 94 1.25 1.38 11.16
C LEU A 94 0.89 2.34 10.04
N ILE A 95 0.30 1.86 8.96
CA ILE A 95 -0.18 2.72 7.87
C ILE A 95 -1.22 3.71 8.40
N LYS A 96 -2.23 3.20 9.11
CA LYS A 96 -3.30 4.04 9.66
C LYS A 96 -2.80 5.04 10.71
N LYS A 97 -1.81 4.65 11.50
CA LYS A 97 -1.23 5.50 12.52
C LYS A 97 -0.38 6.64 11.96
N ASN A 98 0.38 6.36 10.90
CA ASN A 98 1.39 7.28 10.39
C ASN A 98 0.95 8.11 9.19
N LEU A 99 -0.11 7.69 8.49
CA LEU A 99 -0.56 8.35 7.27
C LEU A 99 -1.98 8.89 7.43
N LYS A 100 -2.24 10.02 6.77
CA LYS A 100 -3.59 10.61 6.67
C LYS A 100 -4.06 10.54 5.22
N ASP A 101 -5.36 10.70 5.02
CA ASP A 101 -5.98 10.70 3.69
C ASP A 101 -5.61 9.46 2.87
N ILE A 102 -5.68 8.31 3.52
CA ILE A 102 -5.29 7.03 2.90
C ILE A 102 -6.22 6.71 1.75
N LYS A 103 -5.65 6.49 0.57
CA LYS A 103 -6.39 6.05 -0.62
C LYS A 103 -5.61 4.98 -1.35
N VAL A 104 -6.33 4.03 -1.93
CA VAL A 104 -5.73 2.95 -2.71
C VAL A 104 -6.14 3.11 -4.16
N PHE A 105 -5.18 2.94 -5.04
CA PHE A 105 -5.40 2.95 -6.49
C PHE A 105 -4.87 1.67 -7.10
N ARG A 106 -5.59 1.13 -8.06
CA ARG A 106 -5.19 -0.06 -8.81
C ARG A 106 -5.09 0.30 -10.28
N LYS A 107 -4.05 -0.21 -10.94
CA LYS A 107 -3.81 0.03 -12.35
C LYS A 107 -3.51 -1.28 -13.05
N GLY A 108 -4.21 -1.54 -14.15
CA GLY A 108 -4.01 -2.73 -14.97
C GLY A 108 -5.23 -3.62 -15.01
N LYS A 109 -5.16 -4.67 -15.82
CA LYS A 109 -6.29 -5.62 -16.01
C LYS A 109 -5.94 -7.01 -15.51
N ILE A 110 -4.82 -7.57 -15.93
CA ILE A 110 -4.37 -8.90 -15.53
C ILE A 110 -3.24 -8.76 -14.52
N TYR A 111 -2.19 -8.02 -14.88
CA TYR A 111 -1.12 -7.63 -13.96
C TYR A 111 -1.47 -6.26 -13.42
N ILE A 112 -1.84 -6.22 -12.15
CA ILE A 112 -2.37 -5.01 -11.53
C ILE A 112 -1.34 -4.44 -10.57
N ASP A 113 -0.96 -3.18 -10.80
CA ASP A 113 -0.16 -2.43 -9.83
C ASP A 113 -1.10 -1.86 -8.77
N VAL A 114 -0.77 -2.05 -7.52
CA VAL A 114 -1.54 -1.56 -6.37
C VAL A 114 -0.72 -0.49 -5.66
N TYR A 115 -1.30 0.69 -5.49
CA TYR A 115 -0.66 1.82 -4.82
C TYR A 115 -1.49 2.20 -3.60
N ILE A 116 -0.94 1.95 -2.41
CA ILE A 116 -1.53 2.39 -1.15
C ILE A 116 -0.88 3.72 -0.82
N THR A 117 -1.64 4.79 -0.89
CA THR A 117 -1.11 6.15 -0.72
C THR A 117 -1.65 6.78 0.56
N GLY A 118 -0.87 7.69 1.10
CA GLY A 118 -1.29 8.47 2.27
C GLY A 118 -0.37 9.66 2.46
N ARG A 119 -0.86 10.63 3.21
CA ARG A 119 -0.10 11.84 3.51
C ARG A 119 0.77 11.60 4.74
N ALA A 120 2.09 11.74 4.54
CA ALA A 120 3.07 11.65 5.62
C ALA A 120 3.01 12.90 6.51
N PRO A 121 3.57 12.84 7.73
CA PRO A 121 3.64 14.01 8.61
C PRO A 121 4.34 15.22 7.97
N SER A 122 5.28 15.00 7.07
CA SER A 122 5.98 16.05 6.32
C SER A 122 5.10 16.77 5.29
N GLY A 123 3.96 16.18 4.92
CA GLY A 123 3.11 16.64 3.81
C GLY A 123 3.40 15.92 2.51
N ASN A 124 4.49 15.18 2.41
CA ASN A 124 4.79 14.36 1.25
C ASN A 124 3.88 13.15 1.19
N ILE A 125 3.82 12.47 0.05
CA ILE A 125 2.96 11.31 -0.15
C ILE A 125 3.78 10.04 0.00
N ALA A 126 3.40 9.21 0.97
CA ALA A 126 3.96 7.88 1.12
C ALA A 126 3.20 6.91 0.23
N VAL A 127 3.91 6.02 -0.43
CA VAL A 127 3.32 4.99 -1.29
C VAL A 127 3.86 3.64 -0.86
N VAL A 128 2.96 2.74 -0.51
CA VAL A 128 3.27 1.32 -0.30
C VAL A 128 2.68 0.59 -1.48
N SER A 129 3.54 0.03 -2.32
CA SER A 129 3.10 -0.59 -3.56
C SER A 129 3.32 -2.09 -3.57
N THR A 130 2.45 -2.79 -4.27
CA THR A 130 2.58 -4.21 -4.54
C THR A 130 1.91 -4.50 -5.88
N LYS A 131 1.80 -5.75 -6.22
CA LYS A 131 1.17 -6.18 -7.45
C LYS A 131 0.17 -7.30 -7.17
N GLN A 132 -0.78 -7.44 -8.07
CA GLN A 132 -1.73 -8.55 -8.08
C GLN A 132 -1.74 -9.15 -9.48
N MET A 133 -1.97 -10.44 -9.56
CA MET A 133 -2.33 -11.09 -10.82
C MET A 133 -3.77 -11.53 -10.73
N GLN A 134 -4.58 -11.08 -11.68
CA GLN A 134 -6.01 -11.37 -11.70
C GLN A 134 -6.38 -11.89 -13.10
N THR A 135 -6.90 -13.10 -13.16
CA THR A 135 -7.37 -13.71 -14.40
C THR A 135 -8.88 -13.72 -14.52
#